data_ac1e79952546ae0c3943848b45bb4d04
#
_entry.id   ac1e79952546ae0c3943848b45bb4d04
#
_cell.length_a   1.000
_cell.length_b   1.000
_cell.length_c   1.000
_cell.angle_alpha   90.00
_cell.angle_beta   90.00
_cell.angle_gamma   90.00
#
_symmetry.space_group_name_H-M   'P 1'
#
loop_
_entity.id
_entity.type
_entity.pdbx_description
1 polymer ?
#
loop_
_entity_poly.entity_id
_entity_poly.type
_entity_poly.pdbx_seq_one_letter_code
_entity_poly.pdbx_strand_id
1 'polypeptide(L)'
;ANAILEELGQPGSLCFITQQDDDGNANFQADSSSETGYSLARSLDEIRAAGSVVLEGTDVADATGGAIQQQNSSSREYVVDLTLTDEGKTKFAEATQNNVGKQIAIIYDNGVLSAPRVNEAITGGKAQISGMESVERAQELASYIRIGSLSLELTELRSSVVAAQLGEEAISTSLIAGLIGLIIVILFMIIAYRVPGAVAGLSLIFYTATILLTLNAFDITLTLPGIAGIILGIGMAVDANVIIYARIRE
;
A
#
# COMPACT_ATOMS: atom_id res chain seq x y z
N ALA A 1 10.00 4.62 -3.30
CA ALA A 1 9.42 3.41 -3.89
C ALA A 1 10.04 2.14 -3.26
N ASN A 2 11.38 2.01 -3.20
CA ASN A 2 12.03 0.83 -2.63
C ASN A 2 11.74 0.64 -1.13
N ALA A 3 11.67 1.72 -0.34
CA ALA A 3 11.33 1.64 1.08
C ALA A 3 9.89 1.13 1.32
N ILE A 4 8.93 1.51 0.48
CA ILE A 4 7.54 1.03 0.57
C ILE A 4 7.44 -0.44 0.15
N LEU A 5 8.25 -0.88 -0.83
CA LEU A 5 8.30 -2.28 -1.26
C LEU A 5 8.97 -3.19 -0.22
N GLU A 6 9.98 -2.68 0.50
CA GLU A 6 10.63 -3.37 1.61
C GLU A 6 9.67 -3.54 2.80
N GLU A 7 8.82 -2.53 3.05
CA GLU A 7 7.80 -2.55 4.10
C GLU A 7 6.61 -3.47 3.75
N LEU A 8 6.19 -3.55 2.48
CA LEU A 8 5.13 -4.43 2.00
C LEU A 8 5.57 -5.90 1.84
N GLY A 9 6.86 -6.16 1.71
CA GLY A 9 7.42 -7.51 1.52
C GLY A 9 7.73 -8.25 2.82
N GLN A 10 7.68 -7.59 3.97
CA GLN A 10 7.85 -8.26 5.25
C GLN A 10 6.51 -8.86 5.72
N PRO A 11 6.45 -10.17 6.02
CA PRO A 11 5.26 -10.72 6.66
C PRO A 11 5.05 -9.96 7.97
N GLY A 12 3.83 -9.51 8.24
CA GLY A 12 3.50 -8.77 9.43
C GLY A 12 4.01 -9.51 10.67
N SER A 13 4.90 -8.86 11.40
CA SER A 13 5.57 -9.46 12.55
C SER A 13 4.63 -9.45 13.75
N LEU A 14 3.97 -10.59 13.99
CA LEU A 14 3.19 -10.81 15.22
C LEU A 14 4.12 -11.28 16.33
N CYS A 15 4.06 -10.61 17.49
CA CYS A 15 4.71 -11.11 18.71
C CYS A 15 3.93 -10.70 19.96
N PHE A 16 4.14 -11.46 21.04
CA PHE A 16 3.60 -11.19 22.35
C PHE A 16 4.76 -10.81 23.27
N ILE A 17 4.64 -9.70 23.98
CA ILE A 17 5.72 -9.18 24.83
C ILE A 17 5.25 -8.98 26.26
N THR A 18 6.16 -9.16 27.22
CA THR A 18 5.94 -8.86 28.63
C THR A 18 5.84 -7.35 28.85
N GLN A 19 5.19 -6.94 29.93
CA GLN A 19 5.06 -5.53 30.32
C GLN A 19 6.42 -4.88 30.60
N GLN A 20 7.34 -5.62 31.22
CA GLN A 20 8.67 -5.18 31.58
C GLN A 20 9.68 -6.29 31.29
N ASP A 21 10.94 -5.91 31.07
CA ASP A 21 12.06 -6.84 31.02
C ASP A 21 12.52 -7.25 32.43
N ASP A 22 13.53 -8.12 32.52
CA ASP A 22 14.09 -8.62 33.77
C ASP A 22 14.76 -7.51 34.59
N ASP A 23 15.21 -6.42 33.94
CA ASP A 23 15.82 -5.25 34.57
C ASP A 23 14.77 -4.23 35.05
N GLY A 24 13.47 -4.47 34.79
CA GLY A 24 12.35 -3.61 35.19
C GLY A 24 12.04 -2.47 34.22
N ASN A 25 12.68 -2.42 33.04
CA ASN A 25 12.36 -1.41 32.04
C ASN A 25 11.04 -1.74 31.34
N ALA A 26 10.18 -0.74 31.14
CA ALA A 26 8.92 -0.92 30.45
C ALA A 26 9.11 -1.20 28.95
N ASN A 27 8.42 -2.21 28.43
CA ASN A 27 8.42 -2.54 27.02
C ASN A 27 7.35 -1.75 26.25
N PHE A 28 6.23 -1.44 26.91
CA PHE A 28 5.15 -0.61 26.38
C PHE A 28 4.56 0.24 27.48
N GLN A 29 3.82 1.29 27.11
CA GLN A 29 3.24 2.25 28.02
C GLN A 29 1.83 2.64 27.55
N ALA A 30 1.01 3.16 28.49
CA ALA A 30 -0.29 3.72 28.14
C ALA A 30 -0.09 5.01 27.32
N ASP A 31 -0.80 5.13 26.22
CA ASP A 31 -0.73 6.28 25.30
C ASP A 31 -2.14 6.63 24.81
N SER A 32 -2.68 7.69 25.34
CA SER A 32 -4.03 8.17 24.99
C SER A 32 -4.14 8.73 23.56
N SER A 33 -3.01 8.92 22.86
CA SER A 33 -2.99 9.36 21.46
C SER A 33 -3.07 8.20 20.48
N SER A 34 -2.81 6.96 20.94
CA SER A 34 -2.92 5.74 20.14
C SER A 34 -4.36 5.23 20.11
N GLU A 35 -4.81 4.69 18.97
CA GLU A 35 -6.14 4.07 18.83
C GLU A 35 -6.37 2.91 19.80
N THR A 36 -5.32 2.23 20.20
CA THR A 36 -5.38 1.08 21.10
C THR A 36 -5.11 1.43 22.56
N GLY A 37 -4.81 2.71 22.85
CA GLY A 37 -4.48 3.19 24.18
C GLY A 37 -3.07 2.84 24.66
N TYR A 38 -2.23 2.25 23.82
CA TYR A 38 -0.87 1.83 24.15
C TYR A 38 0.12 2.13 23.04
N SER A 39 1.38 2.38 23.42
CA SER A 39 2.52 2.50 22.48
C SER A 39 3.74 1.74 23.02
N LEU A 40 4.64 1.36 22.11
CA LEU A 40 5.92 0.78 22.48
C LEU A 40 6.78 1.83 23.20
N ALA A 41 7.41 1.45 24.32
CA ALA A 41 8.34 2.30 25.06
C ALA A 41 9.76 2.21 24.48
N ARG A 42 10.06 1.14 23.77
CA ARG A 42 11.36 0.84 23.14
C ARG A 42 11.14 0.22 21.76
N SER A 43 12.18 0.15 20.94
CA SER A 43 12.13 -0.54 19.67
C SER A 43 11.89 -2.05 19.85
N LEU A 44 11.25 -2.70 18.89
CA LEU A 44 10.97 -4.13 18.96
C LEU A 44 12.26 -4.96 18.99
N ASP A 45 13.33 -4.49 18.33
CA ASP A 45 14.63 -5.14 18.35
C ASP A 45 15.28 -5.11 19.74
N GLU A 46 15.16 -4.00 20.46
CA GLU A 46 15.62 -3.90 21.85
C GLU A 46 14.83 -4.81 22.78
N ILE A 47 13.51 -4.92 22.58
CA ILE A 47 12.64 -5.80 23.35
C ILE A 47 12.99 -7.27 23.10
N ARG A 48 13.30 -7.64 21.86
CA ARG A 48 13.78 -8.98 21.49
C ARG A 48 15.14 -9.28 22.09
N ALA A 49 16.08 -8.34 22.03
CA ALA A 49 17.39 -8.49 22.62
C ALA A 49 17.35 -8.65 24.15
N ALA A 50 16.35 -8.03 24.80
CA ALA A 50 16.11 -8.16 26.25
C ALA A 50 15.36 -9.47 26.64
N GLY A 51 15.03 -10.35 25.66
CA GLY A 51 14.32 -11.61 25.93
C GLY A 51 12.87 -11.43 26.38
N SER A 52 12.27 -10.27 26.13
CA SER A 52 10.91 -9.94 26.59
C SER A 52 9.80 -10.44 25.66
N VAL A 53 10.15 -11.09 24.53
CA VAL A 53 9.19 -11.72 23.60
C VAL A 53 8.84 -13.11 24.15
N VAL A 54 7.55 -13.30 24.38
CA VAL A 54 6.96 -14.53 24.95
C VAL A 54 6.58 -15.52 23.86
N LEU A 55 5.90 -15.03 22.83
CA LEU A 55 5.44 -15.80 21.67
C LEU A 55 5.73 -15.01 20.41
N GLU A 56 6.05 -15.73 19.35
CA GLU A 56 6.04 -15.21 17.99
C GLU A 56 4.79 -15.71 17.25
N GLY A 57 4.50 -15.12 16.08
CA GLY A 57 3.36 -15.53 15.27
C GLY A 57 3.33 -17.02 14.99
N THR A 58 4.48 -17.63 14.73
CA THR A 58 4.65 -19.07 14.47
C THR A 58 4.24 -19.98 15.64
N ASP A 59 4.16 -19.43 16.85
CA ASP A 59 3.72 -20.16 18.05
C ASP A 59 2.17 -20.21 18.16
N VAL A 60 1.44 -19.47 17.31
CA VAL A 60 -0.03 -19.43 17.27
C VAL A 60 -0.53 -20.30 16.11
N ALA A 61 -1.39 -21.27 16.41
CA ALA A 61 -1.97 -22.17 15.41
C ALA A 61 -3.24 -21.60 14.79
N ASP A 62 -4.09 -20.92 15.59
CA ASP A 62 -5.34 -20.31 15.12
C ASP A 62 -5.84 -19.23 16.09
N ALA A 63 -6.64 -18.29 15.55
CA ALA A 63 -7.33 -17.25 16.32
C ALA A 63 -8.75 -17.05 15.79
N THR A 64 -9.74 -17.00 16.68
CA THR A 64 -11.15 -16.82 16.31
C THR A 64 -11.79 -15.76 17.19
N GLY A 65 -12.34 -14.70 16.59
CA GLY A 65 -13.10 -13.67 17.29
C GLY A 65 -14.59 -14.00 17.36
N GLY A 66 -15.17 -13.82 18.54
CA GLY A 66 -16.60 -14.12 18.75
C GLY A 66 -17.20 -13.42 19.96
N ALA A 67 -18.47 -13.76 20.24
CA ALA A 67 -19.17 -13.31 21.42
C ALA A 67 -19.58 -14.51 22.26
N ILE A 68 -19.32 -14.47 23.55
CA ILE A 68 -19.78 -15.44 24.51
C ILE A 68 -20.85 -14.85 25.39
N GLN A 69 -21.84 -15.65 25.79
CA GLN A 69 -22.83 -15.26 26.73
C GLN A 69 -22.43 -15.77 28.12
N GLN A 70 -22.23 -14.87 29.06
CA GLN A 70 -21.88 -15.21 30.42
C GLN A 70 -23.05 -15.92 31.09
N GLN A 71 -22.81 -17.07 31.68
CA GLN A 71 -23.85 -18.01 32.20
C GLN A 71 -24.85 -17.40 33.20
N ASN A 72 -24.57 -16.23 33.77
CA ASN A 72 -25.43 -15.56 34.76
C ASN A 72 -25.75 -14.08 34.42
N SER A 73 -25.50 -13.63 33.19
CA SER A 73 -25.73 -12.24 32.78
C SER A 73 -26.35 -12.19 31.39
N SER A 74 -27.23 -11.21 31.18
CA SER A 74 -27.77 -10.90 29.86
C SER A 74 -26.76 -10.15 28.97
N SER A 75 -25.58 -9.81 29.49
CA SER A 75 -24.55 -9.14 28.71
C SER A 75 -23.72 -10.13 27.92
N ARG A 76 -23.42 -9.75 26.69
CA ARG A 76 -22.47 -10.46 25.79
C ARG A 76 -21.07 -9.93 26.07
N GLU A 77 -20.12 -10.83 26.18
CA GLU A 77 -18.72 -10.51 26.24
C GLU A 77 -18.09 -10.87 24.88
N TYR A 78 -17.33 -9.95 24.33
CA TYR A 78 -16.64 -10.17 23.05
C TYR A 78 -15.22 -10.61 23.33
N VAL A 79 -14.82 -11.70 22.68
CA VAL A 79 -13.58 -12.41 22.99
C VAL A 79 -12.85 -12.86 21.72
N VAL A 80 -11.55 -13.05 21.86
CA VAL A 80 -10.72 -13.72 20.86
C VAL A 80 -10.18 -14.99 21.49
N ASP A 81 -10.54 -16.14 20.94
CA ASP A 81 -10.03 -17.45 21.32
C ASP A 81 -8.75 -17.73 20.52
N LEU A 82 -7.66 -18.02 21.23
CA LEU A 82 -6.36 -18.37 20.67
C LEU A 82 -6.11 -19.86 20.88
N THR A 83 -5.62 -20.52 19.85
CA THR A 83 -5.08 -21.87 19.91
C THR A 83 -3.59 -21.81 19.60
N LEU A 84 -2.76 -22.29 20.52
CA LEU A 84 -1.31 -22.28 20.40
C LEU A 84 -0.81 -23.63 19.85
N THR A 85 0.36 -23.59 19.21
CA THR A 85 1.12 -24.80 18.84
C THR A 85 1.65 -25.49 20.11
N ASP A 86 2.16 -26.70 20.01
CA ASP A 86 2.73 -27.42 21.16
C ASP A 86 3.93 -26.67 21.76
N GLU A 87 4.74 -26.03 20.93
CA GLU A 87 5.85 -25.19 21.37
C GLU A 87 5.35 -23.90 22.02
N GLY A 88 4.39 -23.23 21.38
CA GLY A 88 3.77 -22.03 21.91
C GLY A 88 3.07 -22.25 23.25
N LYS A 89 2.42 -23.42 23.42
CA LYS A 89 1.80 -23.84 24.69
C LYS A 89 2.81 -23.84 25.83
N THR A 90 3.99 -24.40 25.62
CA THR A 90 5.03 -24.51 26.66
C THR A 90 5.57 -23.14 27.03
N LYS A 91 5.93 -22.34 26.03
CA LYS A 91 6.41 -20.95 26.21
C LYS A 91 5.38 -20.08 26.93
N PHE A 92 4.12 -20.18 26.51
CA PHE A 92 3.03 -19.36 27.07
C PHE A 92 2.65 -19.76 28.50
N ALA A 93 2.71 -21.04 28.83
CA ALA A 93 2.51 -21.52 30.18
C ALA A 93 3.52 -20.93 31.16
N GLU A 94 4.80 -20.96 30.81
CA GLU A 94 5.88 -20.37 31.61
C GLU A 94 5.73 -18.86 31.73
N ALA A 95 5.48 -18.17 30.61
CA ALA A 95 5.34 -16.74 30.59
C ALA A 95 4.12 -16.26 31.38
N THR A 96 2.96 -16.91 31.24
CA THR A 96 1.77 -16.54 32.00
C THR A 96 1.92 -16.84 33.48
N GLN A 97 2.60 -17.92 33.84
CA GLN A 97 2.90 -18.22 35.25
C GLN A 97 3.77 -17.12 35.91
N ASN A 98 4.76 -16.61 35.20
CA ASN A 98 5.68 -15.56 35.71
C ASN A 98 5.06 -14.15 35.67
N ASN A 99 3.99 -13.96 34.92
CA ASN A 99 3.37 -12.65 34.70
C ASN A 99 1.91 -12.57 35.16
N VAL A 100 1.45 -13.41 36.10
CA VAL A 100 0.11 -13.30 36.68
C VAL A 100 -0.08 -11.92 37.29
N GLY A 101 -1.17 -11.26 36.93
CA GLY A 101 -1.52 -9.90 37.38
C GLY A 101 -0.86 -8.78 36.57
N LYS A 102 0.08 -9.08 35.66
CA LYS A 102 0.70 -8.14 34.72
C LYS A 102 0.00 -8.19 33.36
N GLN A 103 0.38 -7.32 32.44
CA GLN A 103 -0.10 -7.32 31.06
C GLN A 103 0.90 -8.00 30.13
N ILE A 104 0.38 -8.69 29.13
CA ILE A 104 1.13 -9.18 27.97
C ILE A 104 0.57 -8.46 26.74
N ALA A 105 1.38 -7.66 26.06
CA ALA A 105 0.94 -6.93 24.89
C ALA A 105 1.08 -7.78 23.63
N ILE A 106 0.13 -7.61 22.72
CA ILE A 106 0.09 -8.21 21.38
C ILE A 106 0.54 -7.13 20.41
N ILE A 107 1.62 -7.39 19.72
CA ILE A 107 2.26 -6.46 18.79
C ILE A 107 2.10 -6.99 17.37
N TYR A 108 1.76 -6.11 16.45
CA TYR A 108 1.76 -6.38 15.02
C TYR A 108 2.38 -5.19 14.28
N ASP A 109 3.38 -5.42 13.45
CA ASP A 109 4.11 -4.39 12.68
C ASP A 109 4.52 -3.17 13.51
N ASN A 110 5.17 -3.39 14.65
CA ASN A 110 5.58 -2.33 15.60
C ASN A 110 4.42 -1.57 16.28
N GLY A 111 3.16 -1.94 16.01
CA GLY A 111 1.97 -1.38 16.65
C GLY A 111 1.47 -2.28 17.79
N VAL A 112 1.07 -1.69 18.93
CA VAL A 112 0.41 -2.42 20.00
C VAL A 112 -1.07 -2.59 19.63
N LEU A 113 -1.51 -3.82 19.37
CA LEU A 113 -2.93 -4.11 19.07
C LEU A 113 -3.79 -4.17 20.33
N SER A 114 -3.27 -4.78 21.38
CA SER A 114 -3.95 -4.98 22.66
C SER A 114 -2.94 -5.33 23.74
N ALA A 115 -3.27 -5.03 25.00
CA ALA A 115 -2.43 -5.37 26.17
C ALA A 115 -3.30 -6.01 27.28
N PRO A 116 -3.82 -7.23 27.08
CA PRO A 116 -4.65 -7.89 28.08
C PRO A 116 -3.88 -8.23 29.34
N ARG A 117 -4.61 -8.29 30.48
CA ARG A 117 -4.06 -8.72 31.76
C ARG A 117 -4.09 -10.24 31.88
N VAL A 118 -3.03 -10.80 32.40
CA VAL A 118 -2.95 -12.23 32.73
C VAL A 118 -3.65 -12.46 34.05
N ASN A 119 -4.79 -13.13 34.01
CA ASN A 119 -5.58 -13.42 35.24
C ASN A 119 -5.07 -14.67 35.96
N GLU A 120 -4.63 -15.69 35.20
CA GLU A 120 -4.12 -16.96 35.71
C GLU A 120 -3.10 -17.57 34.74
N ALA A 121 -2.35 -18.55 35.20
CA ALA A 121 -1.41 -19.31 34.36
C ALA A 121 -2.16 -20.17 33.35
N ILE A 122 -1.82 -20.05 32.07
CA ILE A 122 -2.50 -20.74 30.96
C ILE A 122 -1.64 -21.92 30.49
N THR A 123 -1.96 -23.10 30.97
CA THR A 123 -1.21 -24.33 30.66
C THR A 123 -1.85 -25.18 29.56
N GLY A 124 -3.09 -24.86 29.17
CA GLY A 124 -3.90 -25.68 28.26
C GLY A 124 -3.62 -25.48 26.76
N GLY A 125 -2.79 -24.51 26.39
CA GLY A 125 -2.55 -24.15 24.98
C GLY A 125 -3.73 -23.45 24.31
N LYS A 126 -4.76 -23.11 25.06
CA LYS A 126 -5.87 -22.25 24.64
C LYS A 126 -5.92 -21.04 25.55
N ALA A 127 -5.94 -19.86 24.96
CA ALA A 127 -6.05 -18.60 25.65
C ALA A 127 -7.26 -17.82 25.14
N GLN A 128 -7.83 -17.00 25.99
CA GLN A 128 -8.95 -16.13 25.63
C GLN A 128 -8.60 -14.69 25.99
N ILE A 129 -8.71 -13.81 25.01
CA ILE A 129 -8.59 -12.35 25.19
C ILE A 129 -10.00 -11.82 25.33
N SER A 130 -10.32 -11.23 26.48
CA SER A 130 -11.62 -10.66 26.77
C SER A 130 -11.56 -9.13 26.86
N GLY A 131 -12.74 -8.50 26.99
CA GLY A 131 -12.84 -7.05 27.13
C GLY A 131 -12.82 -6.27 25.84
N MET A 132 -13.15 -6.91 24.71
CA MET A 132 -13.32 -6.22 23.42
C MET A 132 -14.62 -5.40 23.44
N GLU A 133 -14.62 -4.25 22.76
CA GLU A 133 -15.77 -3.35 22.72
C GLU A 133 -16.91 -3.88 21.83
N SER A 134 -16.57 -4.64 20.78
CA SER A 134 -17.53 -5.19 19.83
C SER A 134 -17.07 -6.52 19.24
N VAL A 135 -17.99 -7.24 18.57
CA VAL A 135 -17.67 -8.48 17.85
C VAL A 135 -16.77 -8.19 16.63
N GLU A 136 -16.97 -7.05 15.98
CA GLU A 136 -16.16 -6.62 14.84
C GLU A 136 -14.70 -6.43 15.27
N ARG A 137 -14.46 -5.78 16.42
CA ARG A 137 -13.12 -5.58 16.97
C ARG A 137 -12.44 -6.91 17.35
N ALA A 138 -13.21 -7.85 17.92
CA ALA A 138 -12.70 -9.19 18.21
C ALA A 138 -12.33 -9.96 16.93
N GLN A 139 -13.13 -9.87 15.87
CA GLN A 139 -12.86 -10.50 14.60
C GLN A 139 -11.67 -9.86 13.87
N GLU A 140 -11.52 -8.56 13.95
CA GLU A 140 -10.39 -7.80 13.41
C GLU A 140 -9.08 -8.23 14.08
N LEU A 141 -9.03 -8.25 15.41
CA LEU A 141 -7.87 -8.70 16.17
C LEU A 141 -7.52 -10.16 15.86
N ALA A 142 -8.51 -11.05 15.78
CA ALA A 142 -8.30 -12.45 15.40
C ALA A 142 -7.73 -12.56 13.97
N SER A 143 -8.13 -11.69 13.05
CA SER A 143 -7.61 -11.67 11.69
C SER A 143 -6.16 -11.23 11.64
N TYR A 144 -5.78 -10.17 12.36
CA TYR A 144 -4.38 -9.76 12.49
C TYR A 144 -3.50 -10.86 13.08
N ILE A 145 -3.98 -11.56 14.11
CA ILE A 145 -3.26 -12.66 14.72
C ILE A 145 -3.07 -13.83 13.73
N ARG A 146 -4.11 -14.20 12.97
CA ARG A 146 -3.99 -15.25 11.94
C ARG A 146 -3.06 -14.87 10.82
N ILE A 147 -3.11 -13.63 10.33
CA ILE A 147 -2.19 -13.15 9.29
C ILE A 147 -0.75 -13.21 9.79
N GLY A 148 -0.50 -12.72 10.99
CA GLY A 148 0.83 -12.72 11.60
C GLY A 148 1.33 -14.10 12.06
N SER A 149 0.45 -15.13 12.13
CA SER A 149 0.83 -16.50 12.43
C SER A 149 1.28 -17.29 11.20
N LEU A 150 1.01 -16.78 10.00
CA LEU A 150 1.43 -17.44 8.76
C LEU A 150 2.93 -17.21 8.54
N SER A 151 3.70 -18.31 8.55
CA SER A 151 5.13 -18.32 8.16
C SER A 151 5.27 -18.22 6.64
N LEU A 152 4.71 -17.19 6.02
CA LEU A 152 4.83 -16.95 4.59
C LEU A 152 6.00 -16.02 4.33
N GLU A 153 7.10 -16.58 3.86
CA GLU A 153 8.18 -15.80 3.25
C GLU A 153 7.68 -15.33 1.88
N LEU A 154 7.26 -14.07 1.80
CA LEU A 154 6.85 -13.47 0.54
C LEU A 154 8.10 -13.19 -0.29
N THR A 155 8.41 -14.07 -1.25
CA THR A 155 9.43 -13.78 -2.26
C THR A 155 8.80 -12.99 -3.41
N GLU A 156 9.31 -11.79 -3.64
CA GLU A 156 8.90 -10.96 -4.76
C GLU A 156 9.28 -11.67 -6.09
N LEU A 157 8.28 -12.22 -6.77
CA LEU A 157 8.47 -12.88 -8.07
C LEU A 157 8.55 -11.85 -9.21
N ARG A 158 7.94 -10.70 -9.07
CA ARG A 158 7.96 -9.63 -10.07
C ARG A 158 7.54 -8.29 -9.45
N SER A 159 8.45 -7.34 -9.43
CA SER A 159 8.13 -5.93 -9.17
C SER A 159 8.08 -5.18 -10.50
N SER A 160 6.99 -4.54 -10.77
CA SER A 160 6.81 -3.68 -11.93
C SER A 160 6.52 -2.26 -11.47
N VAL A 161 7.58 -1.54 -11.13
CA VAL A 161 7.47 -0.11 -10.83
C VAL A 161 7.40 0.64 -12.16
N VAL A 162 6.19 0.96 -12.62
CA VAL A 162 6.00 1.90 -13.72
C VAL A 162 6.23 3.30 -13.15
N ALA A 163 7.49 3.72 -13.14
CA ALA A 163 7.84 5.05 -12.66
C ALA A 163 7.20 6.12 -13.57
N ALA A 164 6.55 7.10 -12.98
CA ALA A 164 6.01 8.27 -13.67
C ALA A 164 7.08 9.02 -14.49
N GLN A 165 8.35 8.90 -14.11
CA GLN A 165 9.49 9.48 -14.81
C GLN A 165 9.67 8.95 -16.25
N LEU A 166 9.45 7.64 -16.50
CA LEU A 166 9.51 7.09 -17.85
C LEU A 166 8.40 7.64 -18.77
N GLY A 167 7.25 7.98 -18.20
CA GLY A 167 6.16 8.64 -18.93
C GLY A 167 6.48 10.09 -19.28
N GLU A 168 7.07 10.83 -18.37
CA GLU A 168 7.38 12.26 -18.53
C GLU A 168 8.49 12.48 -19.57
N GLU A 169 9.57 11.71 -19.54
CA GLU A 169 10.62 11.75 -20.56
C GLU A 169 10.12 11.32 -21.95
N ALA A 170 9.31 10.27 -22.03
CA ALA A 170 8.76 9.80 -23.29
C ALA A 170 7.77 10.82 -23.88
N ILE A 171 6.94 11.47 -23.06
CA ILE A 171 6.02 12.53 -23.51
C ILE A 171 6.80 13.75 -23.99
N SER A 172 7.77 14.22 -23.22
CA SER A 172 8.62 15.34 -23.56
C SER A 172 9.38 15.13 -24.88
N THR A 173 10.01 13.98 -25.02
CA THR A 173 10.73 13.61 -26.26
C THR A 173 9.79 13.51 -27.46
N SER A 174 8.59 12.96 -27.27
CA SER A 174 7.59 12.81 -28.33
C SER A 174 7.03 14.18 -28.79
N LEU A 175 6.81 15.12 -27.86
CA LEU A 175 6.37 16.48 -28.17
C LEU A 175 7.44 17.25 -28.94
N ILE A 176 8.69 17.15 -28.55
CA ILE A 176 9.82 17.77 -29.26
C ILE A 176 9.94 17.19 -30.67
N ALA A 177 9.89 15.88 -30.82
CA ALA A 177 9.93 15.21 -32.12
C ALA A 177 8.73 15.63 -33.01
N GLY A 178 7.54 15.70 -32.44
CA GLY A 178 6.34 16.19 -33.14
C GLY A 178 6.46 17.64 -33.60
N LEU A 179 7.02 18.51 -32.77
CA LEU A 179 7.26 19.91 -33.11
C LEU A 179 8.29 20.05 -34.25
N ILE A 180 9.38 19.30 -34.19
CA ILE A 180 10.39 19.28 -35.26
C ILE A 180 9.76 18.78 -36.56
N GLY A 181 8.97 17.69 -36.51
CA GLY A 181 8.26 17.15 -37.67
C GLY A 181 7.30 18.18 -38.27
N LEU A 182 6.53 18.88 -37.45
CA LEU A 182 5.62 19.95 -37.90
C LEU A 182 6.38 21.07 -38.63
N ILE A 183 7.51 21.53 -38.08
CA ILE A 183 8.33 22.57 -38.70
C ILE A 183 8.89 22.12 -40.07
N ILE A 184 9.35 20.89 -40.15
CA ILE A 184 9.88 20.31 -41.41
C ILE A 184 8.77 20.25 -42.46
N VAL A 185 7.57 19.82 -42.11
CA VAL A 185 6.43 19.73 -43.03
C VAL A 185 6.02 21.13 -43.52
N ILE A 186 5.93 22.12 -42.64
CA ILE A 186 5.61 23.49 -43.01
C ILE A 186 6.66 24.06 -43.96
N LEU A 187 7.95 23.86 -43.68
CA LEU A 187 9.04 24.28 -44.54
C LEU A 187 8.95 23.64 -45.91
N PHE A 188 8.72 22.32 -45.97
CA PHE A 188 8.55 21.59 -47.22
C PHE A 188 7.38 22.12 -48.04
N MET A 189 6.24 22.37 -47.40
CA MET A 189 5.04 22.95 -48.05
C MET A 189 5.32 24.35 -48.65
N ILE A 190 6.04 25.20 -47.93
CA ILE A 190 6.42 26.55 -48.42
C ILE A 190 7.37 26.45 -49.62
N ILE A 191 8.35 25.53 -49.59
CA ILE A 191 9.30 25.37 -50.69
C ILE A 191 8.61 24.79 -51.93
N ALA A 192 7.78 23.73 -51.76
CA ALA A 192 7.13 23.02 -52.86
C ALA A 192 5.97 23.84 -53.49
N TYR A 193 5.14 24.49 -52.69
CA TYR A 193 3.90 25.14 -53.13
C TYR A 193 3.95 26.67 -53.02
N ARG A 194 5.03 27.25 -52.48
CA ARG A 194 5.21 28.71 -52.32
C ARG A 194 4.06 29.36 -51.52
N VAL A 195 3.32 30.28 -52.14
CA VAL A 195 2.23 31.04 -51.45
C VAL A 195 1.11 30.14 -50.97
N PRO A 196 0.54 29.19 -51.74
CA PRO A 196 -0.38 28.20 -51.25
C PRO A 196 0.16 27.36 -50.09
N GLY A 197 1.43 27.01 -50.13
CA GLY A 197 2.11 26.25 -49.05
C GLY A 197 2.19 27.04 -47.75
N ALA A 198 2.36 28.35 -47.79
CA ALA A 198 2.33 29.19 -46.60
C ALA A 198 0.93 29.25 -45.97
N VAL A 199 -0.12 29.29 -46.77
CA VAL A 199 -1.53 29.26 -46.27
C VAL A 199 -1.84 27.88 -45.66
N ALA A 200 -1.36 26.78 -46.27
CA ALA A 200 -1.49 25.45 -45.71
C ALA A 200 -0.74 25.31 -44.36
N GLY A 201 0.48 25.87 -44.28
CA GLY A 201 1.24 25.92 -43.02
C GLY A 201 0.49 26.66 -41.90
N LEU A 202 -0.14 27.78 -42.21
CA LEU A 202 -0.97 28.53 -41.26
C LEU A 202 -2.19 27.70 -40.80
N SER A 203 -2.87 27.06 -41.75
CA SER A 203 -4.01 26.15 -41.46
C SER A 203 -3.58 25.01 -40.54
N LEU A 204 -2.39 24.44 -40.74
CA LEU A 204 -1.85 23.35 -39.92
C LEU A 204 -1.53 23.81 -38.48
N ILE A 205 -1.04 25.05 -38.33
CA ILE A 205 -0.82 25.66 -37.00
C ILE A 205 -2.16 25.82 -36.27
N PHE A 206 -3.19 26.37 -36.96
CA PHE A 206 -4.52 26.50 -36.38
C PHE A 206 -5.14 25.13 -36.00
N TYR A 207 -4.99 24.12 -36.82
CA TYR A 207 -5.45 22.77 -36.54
C TYR A 207 -4.80 22.21 -35.27
N THR A 208 -3.47 22.30 -35.18
CA THR A 208 -2.72 21.82 -34.01
C THR A 208 -3.10 22.59 -32.74
N ALA A 209 -3.23 23.92 -32.84
CA ALA A 209 -3.64 24.75 -31.71
C ALA A 209 -5.07 24.38 -31.24
N THR A 210 -6.00 24.13 -32.18
CA THR A 210 -7.36 23.73 -31.83
C THR A 210 -7.40 22.38 -31.12
N ILE A 211 -6.62 21.38 -31.57
CA ILE A 211 -6.51 20.10 -30.87
C ILE A 211 -6.02 20.28 -29.45
N LEU A 212 -4.91 21.01 -29.25
CA LEU A 212 -4.33 21.24 -27.93
C LEU A 212 -5.31 21.98 -27.00
N LEU A 213 -6.02 22.98 -27.53
CA LEU A 213 -7.01 23.74 -26.79
C LEU A 213 -8.21 22.84 -26.41
N THR A 214 -8.64 21.94 -27.28
CA THR A 214 -9.70 20.99 -26.99
C THR A 214 -9.28 20.00 -25.91
N LEU A 215 -8.07 19.44 -25.99
CA LEU A 215 -7.55 18.54 -24.96
C LEU A 215 -7.51 19.21 -23.58
N ASN A 216 -7.07 20.47 -23.55
CA ASN A 216 -7.02 21.24 -22.31
C ASN A 216 -8.43 21.61 -21.78
N ALA A 217 -9.37 21.95 -22.67
CA ALA A 217 -10.73 22.34 -22.27
C ALA A 217 -11.55 21.19 -21.68
N PHE A 218 -11.26 19.94 -22.07
CA PHE A 218 -11.94 18.74 -21.60
C PHE A 218 -11.10 17.91 -20.60
N ASP A 219 -9.99 18.46 -20.07
CA ASP A 219 -9.08 17.79 -19.15
C ASP A 219 -8.66 16.38 -19.61
N ILE A 220 -8.48 16.20 -20.93
CA ILE A 220 -8.10 14.91 -21.50
C ILE A 220 -6.61 14.66 -21.27
N THR A 221 -6.28 13.58 -20.56
CA THR A 221 -4.89 13.20 -20.31
C THR A 221 -4.17 12.80 -21.59
N LEU A 222 -3.02 13.43 -21.85
CA LEU A 222 -2.19 13.14 -23.00
C LEU A 222 -1.41 11.82 -22.79
N THR A 223 -1.79 10.81 -23.54
CA THR A 223 -1.13 9.49 -23.49
C THR A 223 -0.22 9.30 -24.72
N LEU A 224 0.76 8.38 -24.64
CA LEU A 224 1.64 8.07 -25.79
C LEU A 224 0.85 7.68 -27.06
N PRO A 225 -0.18 6.82 -27.03
CA PRO A 225 -1.03 6.57 -28.16
C PRO A 225 -1.82 7.82 -28.62
N GLY A 226 -2.20 8.70 -27.71
CA GLY A 226 -2.83 9.98 -28.01
C GLY A 226 -1.91 10.91 -28.82
N ILE A 227 -0.65 11.02 -28.43
CA ILE A 227 0.35 11.80 -29.19
C ILE A 227 0.54 11.23 -30.60
N ALA A 228 0.64 9.91 -30.73
CA ALA A 228 0.72 9.27 -32.05
C ALA A 228 -0.52 9.55 -32.92
N GLY A 229 -1.71 9.56 -32.34
CA GLY A 229 -2.96 9.94 -33.00
C GLY A 229 -2.97 11.38 -33.49
N ILE A 230 -2.47 12.33 -32.68
CA ILE A 230 -2.32 13.74 -33.06
C ILE A 230 -1.36 13.89 -34.25
N ILE A 231 -0.20 13.25 -34.20
CA ILE A 231 0.80 13.29 -35.30
C ILE A 231 0.22 12.71 -36.58
N LEU A 232 -0.51 11.61 -36.49
CA LEU A 232 -1.20 11.02 -37.65
C LEU A 232 -2.29 11.97 -38.20
N GLY A 233 -3.07 12.62 -37.34
CA GLY A 233 -4.07 13.60 -37.70
C GLY A 233 -3.47 14.81 -38.43
N ILE A 234 -2.32 15.31 -37.98
CA ILE A 234 -1.55 16.35 -38.65
C ILE A 234 -1.14 15.91 -40.06
N GLY A 235 -0.66 14.66 -40.21
CA GLY A 235 -0.32 14.08 -41.52
C GLY A 235 -1.51 14.07 -42.49
N MET A 236 -2.68 13.64 -42.04
CA MET A 236 -3.91 13.62 -42.84
C MET A 236 -4.38 15.03 -43.22
N ALA A 237 -4.24 16.00 -42.31
CA ALA A 237 -4.58 17.41 -42.61
C ALA A 237 -3.66 18.00 -43.68
N VAL A 238 -2.38 17.65 -43.68
CA VAL A 238 -1.43 18.03 -44.75
C VAL A 238 -1.84 17.42 -46.09
N ASP A 239 -2.17 16.16 -46.11
CA ASP A 239 -2.56 15.42 -47.33
C ASP A 239 -3.79 16.07 -47.99
N ALA A 240 -4.81 16.43 -47.22
CA ALA A 240 -5.98 17.13 -47.72
C ALA A 240 -5.63 18.47 -48.38
N ASN A 241 -4.75 19.26 -47.77
CA ASN A 241 -4.28 20.54 -48.32
C ASN A 241 -3.45 20.35 -49.58
N VAL A 242 -2.59 19.34 -49.65
CA VAL A 242 -1.75 19.02 -50.83
C VAL A 242 -2.64 18.68 -52.02
N ILE A 243 -3.67 17.86 -51.85
CA ILE A 243 -4.59 17.47 -52.93
C ILE A 243 -5.30 18.70 -53.50
N ILE A 244 -5.79 19.60 -52.63
CA ILE A 244 -6.47 20.83 -53.05
C ILE A 244 -5.53 21.71 -53.86
N TYR A 245 -4.30 21.91 -53.39
CA TYR A 245 -3.34 22.82 -54.06
C TYR A 245 -2.75 22.24 -55.33
N ALA A 246 -2.61 20.91 -55.43
CA ALA A 246 -2.26 20.26 -56.66
C ALA A 246 -3.30 20.51 -57.75
N ARG A 247 -4.60 20.45 -57.38
CA ARG A 247 -5.70 20.71 -58.27
C ARG A 247 -5.84 22.22 -58.69
N ILE A 248 -5.49 23.12 -57.81
CA ILE A 248 -5.52 24.59 -58.14
C ILE A 248 -4.40 24.92 -59.17
N ARG A 249 -3.32 24.17 -59.19
CA ARG A 249 -2.15 24.41 -60.05
C ARG A 249 -2.28 23.78 -61.45
N GLU A 250 -3.21 22.83 -61.62
CA GLU A 250 -3.63 22.31 -62.93
C GLU A 250 -4.57 23.32 -63.66
#